data_f6c900c3d6c64f97e11bf84daa32a9b8
#
_entry.id   f6c900c3d6c64f97e11bf84daa32a9b8
#
_cell.length_a   1.000
_cell.length_b   1.000
_cell.length_c   1.000
_cell.angle_alpha   90.00
_cell.angle_beta   90.00
_cell.angle_gamma   90.00
#
_symmetry.space_group_name_H-M   'P 1'
#
loop_
_entity.id
_entity.type
_entity.pdbx_description
1 polymer ?
#
loop_
_entity_poly.entity_id
_entity_poly.type
_entity_poly.pdbx_seq_one_letter_code
_entity_poly.pdbx_strand_id
1 'polypeptide(L)'
;LIRYFDESVSAPKYTLYENSNLPVYIFMSVIIAIFMGLTVSAEEIIKDRKILKREAFLNLSWNSYLVSKVFVQLGISAIQALTFVLIGNTIIGIKGMFFQYWLVLFSCWAGANLMGLIISDSFKAVVTIYILIPFLVIPQIILSGIMVKFEKLNPNLSSPVSIPVYGELLSARWGYEALSVKQFKDNKYERQFYVYDKAMSLAKYKKDYWYIEVKGNLEEIQTDLNNNTRSKDFDNKLRVVYNEFRKDAINYPSLKFDKYELLTPEQVTPEIITEALARLEVERKYFVAYSNNAKNKKDALLTKLQETDNKAFLKLRDDYANESLEEFVTNKNETEKI
;
A
#
# COMPACT_ATOMS: atom_id res chain seq x y z
N LEU A 1 8.29 13.61 19.63
CA LEU A 1 7.46 12.38 19.76
C LEU A 1 7.53 11.89 21.19
N ILE A 2 6.62 12.42 22.04
CA ILE A 2 6.55 12.06 23.44
C ILE A 2 5.70 10.79 23.52
N ARG A 3 6.28 9.70 24.00
CA ARG A 3 5.53 8.53 24.45
C ARG A 3 4.69 8.98 25.64
N TYR A 4 3.39 9.08 25.48
CA TYR A 4 2.48 9.32 26.59
C TYR A 4 2.34 7.97 27.32
N PHE A 5 2.93 7.88 28.50
CA PHE A 5 2.70 6.78 29.42
C PHE A 5 1.55 7.19 30.36
N ASP A 6 0.39 6.66 30.10
CA ASP A 6 -0.65 6.61 31.12
C ASP A 6 -0.41 5.32 31.92
N GLU A 7 -0.07 5.46 33.18
CA GLU A 7 0.21 4.33 34.09
C GLU A 7 -1.02 3.43 34.33
N SER A 8 -2.21 3.89 33.96
CA SER A 8 -3.47 3.15 34.09
C SER A 8 -3.79 2.26 32.90
N VAL A 9 -3.11 2.46 31.76
CA VAL A 9 -3.29 1.69 30.53
C VAL A 9 -2.04 0.85 30.29
N SER A 10 -2.19 -0.45 30.09
CA SER A 10 -1.10 -1.34 29.65
C SER A 10 -0.34 -0.66 28.53
N ALA A 11 1.00 -0.59 28.64
CA ALA A 11 1.87 0.13 27.71
C ALA A 11 1.39 -0.04 26.26
N PRO A 12 1.17 1.04 25.50
CA PRO A 12 0.59 0.95 24.17
C PRO A 12 1.42 -0.01 23.34
N LYS A 13 0.79 -1.05 22.81
CA LYS A 13 1.43 -2.01 21.93
C LYS A 13 2.00 -1.26 20.75
N TYR A 14 3.19 -1.66 20.34
CA TYR A 14 3.89 -1.02 19.25
C TYR A 14 3.45 -1.64 17.91
N THR A 15 2.25 -1.32 17.49
CA THR A 15 1.69 -1.82 16.24
C THR A 15 1.37 -0.66 15.29
N LEU A 16 1.33 -0.95 13.98
CA LEU A 16 1.04 0.06 12.96
C LEU A 16 -0.33 0.74 13.17
N TYR A 17 -1.28 0.02 13.72
CA TYR A 17 -2.65 0.48 13.93
C TYR A 17 -2.82 1.26 15.24
N GLU A 18 -2.34 0.72 16.34
CA GLU A 18 -2.51 1.32 17.69
C GLU A 18 -1.65 2.59 17.87
N ASN A 19 -0.51 2.67 17.19
CA ASN A 19 0.40 3.81 17.27
C ASN A 19 0.24 4.75 16.07
N SER A 20 -0.63 5.74 16.20
CA SER A 20 -0.84 6.78 15.17
C SER A 20 0.43 7.54 14.75
N ASN A 21 1.47 7.54 15.58
CA ASN A 21 2.75 8.18 15.26
C ASN A 21 3.57 7.37 14.25
N LEU A 22 3.35 6.06 14.14
CA LEU A 22 4.14 5.23 13.26
C LEU A 22 3.88 5.50 11.76
N PRO A 23 2.64 5.58 11.27
CA PRO A 23 2.36 6.01 9.90
C PRO A 23 2.93 7.39 9.59
N VAL A 24 2.81 8.33 10.54
CA VAL A 24 3.36 9.68 10.38
C VAL A 24 4.89 9.64 10.29
N TYR A 25 5.55 8.87 11.17
CA TYR A 25 7.00 8.71 11.13
C TYR A 25 7.47 8.10 9.80
N ILE A 26 6.82 7.04 9.33
CA ILE A 26 7.15 6.39 8.05
C ILE A 26 7.04 7.40 6.91
N PHE A 27 5.94 8.13 6.85
CA PHE A 27 5.72 9.12 5.78
C PHE A 27 6.74 10.25 5.82
N MET A 28 6.94 10.85 6.99
CA MET A 28 7.91 11.93 7.17
C MET A 28 9.34 11.48 6.89
N SER A 29 9.69 10.24 7.25
CA SER A 29 11.02 9.67 6.94
C SER A 29 11.27 9.61 5.44
N VAL A 30 10.28 9.22 4.65
CA VAL A 30 10.39 9.17 3.19
C VAL A 30 10.48 10.59 2.59
N ILE A 31 9.67 11.52 3.07
CA ILE A 31 9.74 12.93 2.63
C ILE A 31 11.09 13.54 2.95
N ILE A 32 11.62 13.31 4.16
CA ILE A 32 12.95 13.79 4.56
C ILE A 32 14.03 13.19 3.66
N ALA A 33 13.94 11.89 3.37
CA ALA A 33 14.88 11.22 2.48
C ALA A 33 14.91 11.88 1.07
N ILE A 34 13.74 12.17 0.50
CA ILE A 34 13.62 12.82 -0.80
C ILE A 34 14.14 14.26 -0.74
N PHE A 35 13.72 15.02 0.26
CA PHE A 35 14.14 16.43 0.40
C PHE A 35 15.65 16.57 0.60
N MET A 36 16.21 15.80 1.51
CA MET A 36 17.66 15.84 1.81
C MET A 36 18.49 15.34 0.62
N GLY A 37 18.03 14.27 -0.08
CA GLY A 37 18.69 13.79 -1.29
C GLY A 37 18.74 14.88 -2.38
N LEU A 38 17.61 15.50 -2.70
CA LEU A 38 17.54 16.61 -3.66
C LEU A 38 18.47 17.76 -3.27
N THR A 39 18.45 18.17 -2.00
CA THR A 39 19.22 19.32 -1.52
C THR A 39 20.72 19.07 -1.57
N VAL A 40 21.19 17.89 -1.16
CA VAL A 40 22.62 17.55 -1.12
C VAL A 40 23.23 17.52 -2.52
N SER A 41 22.52 16.94 -3.49
CA SER A 41 23.04 16.77 -4.85
C SER A 41 22.79 17.96 -5.79
N ALA A 42 21.89 18.85 -5.39
CA ALA A 42 21.44 19.98 -6.23
C ALA A 42 22.54 20.94 -6.67
N GLU A 43 23.60 21.09 -5.90
CA GLU A 43 24.71 22.00 -6.22
C GLU A 43 25.98 21.31 -6.76
N GLU A 44 26.00 19.99 -6.76
CA GLU A 44 27.24 19.24 -7.04
C GLU A 44 27.84 19.53 -8.42
N ILE A 45 27.06 19.48 -9.48
CA ILE A 45 27.56 19.71 -10.84
C ILE A 45 27.74 21.22 -11.09
N ILE A 46 26.83 22.06 -10.61
CA ILE A 46 26.88 23.50 -10.84
C ILE A 46 28.13 24.13 -10.18
N LYS A 47 28.54 23.67 -9.01
CA LYS A 47 29.76 24.10 -8.33
C LYS A 47 31.00 23.75 -9.14
N ASP A 48 31.04 22.58 -9.76
CA ASP A 48 32.20 22.10 -10.51
C ASP A 48 32.32 22.71 -11.91
N ARG A 49 31.28 23.36 -12.43
CA ARG A 49 31.28 23.91 -13.82
C ARG A 49 32.48 24.81 -14.14
N LYS A 50 32.91 25.63 -13.18
CA LYS A 50 34.08 26.51 -13.37
C LYS A 50 35.38 25.72 -13.48
N ILE A 51 35.48 24.64 -12.72
CA ILE A 51 36.64 23.74 -12.73
C ILE A 51 36.65 22.94 -14.03
N LEU A 52 35.53 22.32 -14.37
CA LEU A 52 35.35 21.54 -15.60
C LEU A 52 35.67 22.35 -16.88
N LYS A 53 35.29 23.63 -16.92
CA LYS A 53 35.64 24.53 -18.04
C LYS A 53 37.14 24.80 -18.12
N ARG A 54 37.83 24.91 -16.99
CA ARG A 54 39.29 25.13 -16.97
C ARG A 54 40.05 23.87 -17.32
N GLU A 55 39.52 22.71 -16.97
CA GLU A 55 40.15 21.40 -17.19
C GLU A 55 39.73 20.74 -18.50
N ALA A 56 38.87 21.41 -19.30
CA ALA A 56 38.39 20.89 -20.59
C ALA A 56 39.53 20.56 -21.58
N PHE A 57 40.67 21.23 -21.45
CA PHE A 57 41.86 20.95 -22.29
C PHE A 57 42.57 19.62 -21.93
N LEU A 58 42.28 19.05 -20.73
CA LEU A 58 42.84 17.77 -20.28
C LEU A 58 42.06 16.56 -20.84
N ASN A 59 41.12 16.77 -21.75
CA ASN A 59 40.30 15.70 -22.34
C ASN A 59 39.63 14.80 -21.31
N LEU A 60 39.17 15.37 -20.19
CA LEU A 60 38.43 14.63 -19.17
C LEU A 60 37.16 13.99 -19.75
N SER A 61 37.02 12.68 -19.53
CA SER A 61 35.81 11.96 -19.94
C SER A 61 34.61 12.41 -19.11
N TRP A 62 33.61 13.04 -19.75
CA TRP A 62 32.38 13.45 -19.09
C TRP A 62 31.66 12.28 -18.41
N ASN A 63 31.63 11.12 -19.06
CA ASN A 63 31.01 9.92 -18.52
C ASN A 63 31.71 9.46 -17.21
N SER A 64 33.03 9.47 -17.17
CA SER A 64 33.79 9.10 -15.98
C SER A 64 33.53 10.07 -14.83
N TYR A 65 33.40 11.37 -15.12
CA TYR A 65 33.04 12.38 -14.13
C TYR A 65 31.62 12.13 -13.57
N LEU A 66 30.62 11.95 -14.43
CA LEU A 66 29.24 11.69 -14.00
C LEU A 66 29.13 10.40 -13.15
N VAL A 67 29.74 9.34 -13.62
CA VAL A 67 29.75 8.06 -12.90
C VAL A 67 30.40 8.21 -11.52
N SER A 68 31.51 8.94 -11.41
CA SER A 68 32.15 9.24 -10.14
C SER A 68 31.20 10.00 -9.18
N LYS A 69 30.49 11.04 -9.68
CA LYS A 69 29.51 11.78 -8.89
C LYS A 69 28.36 10.90 -8.41
N VAL A 70 27.84 10.04 -9.28
CA VAL A 70 26.77 9.09 -8.92
C VAL A 70 27.24 8.16 -7.80
N PHE A 71 28.43 7.55 -7.91
CA PHE A 71 28.94 6.65 -6.85
C PHE A 71 29.16 7.36 -5.52
N VAL A 72 29.68 8.58 -5.54
CA VAL A 72 29.84 9.39 -4.32
C VAL A 72 28.47 9.67 -3.68
N GLN A 73 27.50 10.08 -4.47
CA GLN A 73 26.15 10.36 -3.96
C GLN A 73 25.44 9.11 -3.43
N LEU A 74 25.63 7.95 -4.05
CA LEU A 74 25.14 6.67 -3.51
C LEU A 74 25.78 6.34 -2.15
N GLY A 75 27.09 6.55 -2.02
CA GLY A 75 27.78 6.37 -0.74
C GLY A 75 27.26 7.29 0.37
N ILE A 76 27.05 8.57 0.04
CA ILE A 76 26.47 9.56 0.97
C ILE A 76 25.05 9.14 1.35
N SER A 77 24.20 8.76 0.39
CA SER A 77 22.83 8.26 0.63
C SER A 77 22.81 7.08 1.59
N ALA A 78 23.74 6.12 1.41
CA ALA A 78 23.84 4.94 2.27
C ALA A 78 24.12 5.31 3.73
N ILE A 79 25.08 6.24 3.95
CA ILE A 79 25.44 6.72 5.29
C ILE A 79 24.31 7.53 5.92
N GLN A 80 23.68 8.44 5.16
CA GLN A 80 22.56 9.25 5.63
C GLN A 80 21.37 8.38 6.02
N ALA A 81 20.98 7.43 5.17
CA ALA A 81 19.90 6.50 5.48
C ALA A 81 20.24 5.62 6.70
N LEU A 82 21.51 5.16 6.83
CA LEU A 82 21.95 4.37 7.97
C LEU A 82 21.83 5.13 9.29
N THR A 83 22.35 6.34 9.34
CA THR A 83 22.32 7.17 10.54
C THR A 83 20.88 7.55 10.91
N PHE A 84 20.07 7.90 9.91
CA PHE A 84 18.67 8.26 10.13
C PHE A 84 17.87 7.07 10.72
N VAL A 85 18.04 5.88 10.16
CA VAL A 85 17.33 4.67 10.62
C VAL A 85 17.81 4.24 12.00
N LEU A 86 19.12 4.31 12.27
CA LEU A 86 19.68 4.01 13.60
C LEU A 86 19.02 4.87 14.68
N ILE A 87 19.00 6.17 14.48
CA ILE A 87 18.47 7.12 15.46
C ILE A 87 16.93 7.03 15.50
N GLY A 88 16.27 7.11 14.35
CA GLY A 88 14.82 7.19 14.25
C GLY A 88 14.13 5.92 14.73
N ASN A 89 14.56 4.75 14.30
CA ASN A 89 13.98 3.48 14.73
C ASN A 89 14.21 3.21 16.23
N THR A 90 15.34 3.67 16.78
CA THR A 90 15.61 3.55 18.22
C THR A 90 14.68 4.46 19.03
N ILE A 91 14.47 5.71 18.61
CA ILE A 91 13.58 6.66 19.29
C ILE A 91 12.12 6.18 19.22
N ILE A 92 11.69 5.73 18.06
CA ILE A 92 10.31 5.25 17.84
C ILE A 92 10.12 3.87 18.49
N GLY A 93 11.19 3.07 18.64
CA GLY A 93 11.17 1.73 19.22
C GLY A 93 10.85 0.63 18.18
N ILE A 94 11.12 0.84 16.89
CA ILE A 94 10.93 -0.17 15.85
C ILE A 94 11.94 -1.30 16.06
N LYS A 95 11.43 -2.54 16.25
CA LYS A 95 12.26 -3.70 16.54
C LYS A 95 12.36 -4.61 15.32
N GLY A 96 13.57 -5.10 15.03
CA GLY A 96 13.79 -6.21 14.09
C GLY A 96 13.62 -5.90 12.60
N MET A 97 13.44 -4.62 12.20
CA MET A 97 13.19 -4.21 10.81
C MET A 97 14.21 -3.18 10.29
N PHE A 98 15.37 -3.10 10.91
CA PHE A 98 16.40 -2.13 10.60
C PHE A 98 16.83 -2.14 9.12
N PHE A 99 17.14 -3.33 8.59
CA PHE A 99 17.62 -3.47 7.21
C PHE A 99 16.55 -3.08 6.17
N GLN A 100 15.31 -3.43 6.42
CA GLN A 100 14.18 -3.09 5.53
C GLN A 100 13.97 -1.57 5.46
N TYR A 101 13.98 -0.90 6.62
CA TYR A 101 13.90 0.56 6.67
C TYR A 101 15.09 1.23 5.98
N TRP A 102 16.30 0.74 6.28
CA TRP A 102 17.50 1.26 5.63
C TRP A 102 17.44 1.13 4.11
N LEU A 103 17.07 -0.02 3.58
CA LEU A 103 17.05 -0.27 2.15
C LEU A 103 16.03 0.61 1.42
N VAL A 104 14.82 0.76 1.97
CA VAL A 104 13.77 1.60 1.36
C VAL A 104 14.17 3.07 1.44
N LEU A 105 14.62 3.56 2.59
CA LEU A 105 15.04 4.96 2.73
C LEU A 105 16.29 5.25 1.89
N PHE A 106 17.25 4.33 1.84
CA PHE A 106 18.40 4.44 0.95
C PHE A 106 17.98 4.58 -0.52
N SER A 107 17.02 3.77 -0.98
CA SER A 107 16.54 3.87 -2.37
C SER A 107 15.84 5.20 -2.66
N CYS A 108 15.06 5.72 -1.70
CA CYS A 108 14.44 7.05 -1.82
C CYS A 108 15.50 8.17 -1.86
N TRP A 109 16.49 8.11 -0.98
CA TRP A 109 17.60 9.06 -0.93
C TRP A 109 18.44 9.03 -2.20
N ALA A 110 18.81 7.83 -2.65
CA ALA A 110 19.59 7.63 -3.87
C ALA A 110 18.86 8.14 -5.11
N GLY A 111 17.57 7.82 -5.25
CA GLY A 111 16.73 8.31 -6.34
C GLY A 111 16.61 9.84 -6.34
N ALA A 112 16.43 10.44 -5.16
CA ALA A 112 16.38 11.89 -5.01
C ALA A 112 17.73 12.55 -5.34
N ASN A 113 18.85 11.96 -4.91
CA ASN A 113 20.19 12.44 -5.26
C ASN A 113 20.45 12.40 -6.78
N LEU A 114 20.03 11.33 -7.46
CA LEU A 114 20.15 11.26 -8.92
C LEU A 114 19.32 12.35 -9.63
N MET A 115 18.09 12.58 -9.17
CA MET A 115 17.28 13.68 -9.67
C MET A 115 17.93 15.05 -9.40
N GLY A 116 18.50 15.24 -8.23
CA GLY A 116 19.21 16.48 -7.88
C GLY A 116 20.45 16.71 -8.76
N LEU A 117 21.21 15.67 -9.13
CA LEU A 117 22.30 15.78 -10.09
C LEU A 117 21.80 16.23 -11.48
N ILE A 118 20.68 15.68 -11.97
CA ILE A 118 20.06 16.10 -13.24
C ILE A 118 19.66 17.58 -13.18
N ILE A 119 19.06 18.01 -12.08
CA ILE A 119 18.69 19.41 -11.86
C ILE A 119 19.94 20.30 -11.81
N SER A 120 20.99 19.88 -11.12
CA SER A 120 22.27 20.60 -11.02
C SER A 120 22.92 20.79 -12.38
N ASP A 121 22.80 19.84 -13.28
CA ASP A 121 23.31 19.96 -14.65
C ASP A 121 22.44 20.87 -15.53
N SER A 122 21.13 20.82 -15.36
CA SER A 122 20.17 21.51 -16.22
C SER A 122 20.14 23.03 -15.99
N PHE A 123 20.37 23.52 -14.77
CA PHE A 123 20.25 24.93 -14.42
C PHE A 123 21.61 25.63 -14.27
N LYS A 124 21.62 26.94 -14.54
CA LYS A 124 22.83 27.79 -14.48
C LYS A 124 22.95 28.57 -13.16
N ALA A 125 21.84 28.77 -12.47
CA ALA A 125 21.79 29.55 -11.24
C ALA A 125 21.38 28.67 -10.05
N VAL A 126 22.17 28.71 -8.98
CA VAL A 126 21.90 27.96 -7.73
C VAL A 126 20.57 28.37 -7.11
N VAL A 127 20.23 29.66 -7.15
CA VAL A 127 18.95 30.18 -6.60
C VAL A 127 17.74 29.51 -7.26
N THR A 128 17.77 29.29 -8.58
CA THR A 128 16.69 28.63 -9.31
C THR A 128 16.50 27.20 -8.82
N ILE A 129 17.60 26.50 -8.49
CA ILE A 129 17.56 25.14 -8.00
C ILE A 129 16.86 25.07 -6.64
N TYR A 130 17.20 25.97 -5.72
CA TYR A 130 16.57 26.01 -4.38
C TYR A 130 15.08 26.35 -4.42
N ILE A 131 14.63 27.12 -5.40
CA ILE A 131 13.20 27.36 -5.62
C ILE A 131 12.51 26.12 -6.18
N LEU A 132 13.19 25.36 -7.04
CA LEU A 132 12.63 24.17 -7.68
C LEU A 132 12.44 23.00 -6.69
N ILE A 133 13.34 22.84 -5.70
CA ILE A 133 13.26 21.73 -4.72
C ILE A 133 11.92 21.68 -3.99
N PRO A 134 11.43 22.76 -3.35
CA PRO A 134 10.09 22.75 -2.75
C PRO A 134 8.98 22.46 -3.76
N PHE A 135 9.09 22.95 -5.00
CA PHE A 135 8.13 22.67 -6.07
C PHE A 135 8.03 21.17 -6.40
N LEU A 136 9.11 20.41 -6.23
CA LEU A 136 9.12 18.95 -6.41
C LEU A 136 8.64 18.20 -5.18
N VAL A 137 8.91 18.71 -3.97
CA VAL A 137 8.59 18.03 -2.72
C VAL A 137 7.15 18.26 -2.28
N ILE A 138 6.61 19.49 -2.43
CA ILE A 138 5.25 19.83 -2.01
C ILE A 138 4.19 18.93 -2.69
N PRO A 139 4.21 18.71 -4.02
CA PRO A 139 3.29 17.77 -4.65
C PRO A 139 3.41 16.34 -4.10
N GLN A 140 4.61 15.89 -3.73
CA GLN A 140 4.80 14.57 -3.12
C GLN A 140 4.13 14.48 -1.75
N ILE A 141 4.10 15.56 -0.98
CA ILE A 141 3.40 15.58 0.31
C ILE A 141 1.89 15.57 0.10
N ILE A 142 1.37 16.42 -0.76
CA ILE A 142 -0.08 16.65 -0.92
C ILE A 142 -0.75 15.53 -1.72
N LEU A 143 -0.15 15.14 -2.86
CA LEU A 143 -0.77 14.24 -3.83
C LEU A 143 -0.38 12.77 -3.64
N SER A 144 0.36 12.43 -2.58
CA SER A 144 0.75 11.04 -2.28
C SER A 144 -0.42 10.14 -1.87
N GLY A 145 -1.59 10.70 -1.57
CA GLY A 145 -2.74 9.96 -1.05
C GLY A 145 -2.70 9.67 0.46
N ILE A 146 -1.63 10.11 1.14
CA ILE A 146 -1.42 9.85 2.57
C ILE A 146 -2.00 11.00 3.41
N MET A 147 -1.61 12.26 3.09
CA MET A 147 -2.16 13.44 3.76
C MET A 147 -3.57 13.74 3.27
N VAL A 148 -3.78 13.70 1.96
CA VAL A 148 -5.09 13.89 1.34
C VAL A 148 -5.48 12.58 0.66
N LYS A 149 -6.50 11.90 1.19
CA LYS A 149 -7.01 10.64 0.64
C LYS A 149 -7.51 10.84 -0.79
N PHE A 150 -7.16 9.97 -1.72
CA PHE A 150 -7.61 10.04 -3.13
C PHE A 150 -9.14 10.05 -3.27
N GLU A 151 -9.85 9.34 -2.40
CA GLU A 151 -11.32 9.28 -2.35
C GLU A 151 -11.98 10.65 -2.07
N LYS A 152 -11.23 11.58 -1.43
CA LYS A 152 -11.72 12.93 -1.08
C LYS A 152 -11.28 14.02 -2.06
N LEU A 153 -10.58 13.65 -3.12
CA LEU A 153 -10.22 14.57 -4.19
C LEU A 153 -11.38 14.76 -5.18
N ASN A 154 -11.24 15.74 -6.08
CA ASN A 154 -12.24 16.01 -7.11
C ASN A 154 -12.51 14.72 -7.93
N PRO A 155 -13.78 14.28 -8.07
CA PRO A 155 -14.14 13.05 -8.82
C PRO A 155 -13.64 13.01 -10.27
N ASN A 156 -13.39 14.18 -10.88
CA ASN A 156 -12.82 14.27 -12.22
C ASN A 156 -11.32 13.94 -12.29
N LEU A 157 -10.63 14.00 -11.14
CA LEU A 157 -9.18 13.79 -11.04
C LEU A 157 -8.83 12.46 -10.36
N SER A 158 -9.74 11.89 -9.59
CA SER A 158 -9.51 10.64 -8.88
C SER A 158 -10.78 9.79 -8.85
N SER A 159 -10.60 8.48 -8.91
CA SER A 159 -11.66 7.50 -8.69
C SER A 159 -11.53 6.93 -7.28
N PRO A 160 -12.65 6.66 -6.57
CA PRO A 160 -12.58 5.97 -5.28
C PRO A 160 -12.05 4.53 -5.36
N VAL A 161 -12.00 3.97 -6.57
CA VAL A 161 -11.62 2.57 -6.82
C VAL A 161 -10.19 2.40 -7.34
N SER A 162 -9.62 3.44 -7.97
CA SER A 162 -8.30 3.35 -8.60
C SER A 162 -7.39 4.50 -8.19
N ILE A 163 -6.10 4.20 -8.08
CA ILE A 163 -5.09 5.21 -7.82
C ILE A 163 -4.92 6.06 -9.08
N PRO A 164 -4.95 7.39 -8.96
CA PRO A 164 -4.75 8.28 -10.10
C PRO A 164 -3.33 8.14 -10.67
N VAL A 165 -3.18 8.32 -11.99
CA VAL A 165 -1.89 8.20 -12.69
C VAL A 165 -0.81 9.09 -12.08
N TYR A 166 -1.16 10.31 -11.63
CA TYR A 166 -0.19 11.19 -10.97
C TYR A 166 0.30 10.60 -9.63
N GLY A 167 -0.54 9.87 -8.89
CA GLY A 167 -0.16 9.18 -7.65
C GLY A 167 0.87 8.07 -7.91
N GLU A 168 0.80 7.41 -9.07
CA GLU A 168 1.77 6.38 -9.47
C GLU A 168 3.18 6.93 -9.75
N LEU A 169 3.29 8.20 -10.15
CA LEU A 169 4.57 8.86 -10.43
C LEU A 169 5.31 9.35 -9.17
N LEU A 170 4.63 9.37 -8.01
CA LEU A 170 5.18 9.94 -6.79
C LEU A 170 5.99 8.91 -5.98
N SER A 171 7.28 9.12 -5.87
CA SER A 171 8.19 8.25 -5.10
C SER A 171 7.86 8.20 -3.62
N ALA A 172 7.32 9.29 -3.03
CA ALA A 172 6.90 9.35 -1.64
C ALA A 172 5.79 8.33 -1.33
N ARG A 173 4.83 8.14 -2.23
CA ARG A 173 3.78 7.13 -2.08
C ARG A 173 4.39 5.72 -2.04
N TRP A 174 5.25 5.40 -3.00
CA TRP A 174 5.87 4.08 -3.08
C TRP A 174 6.75 3.76 -1.88
N GLY A 175 7.54 4.73 -1.42
CA GLY A 175 8.37 4.57 -0.21
C GLY A 175 7.54 4.32 1.04
N TYR A 176 6.45 5.09 1.21
CA TYR A 176 5.51 4.90 2.31
C TYR A 176 4.81 3.54 2.26
N GLU A 177 4.27 3.17 1.10
CA GLU A 177 3.59 1.90 0.89
C GLU A 177 4.51 0.72 1.18
N ALA A 178 5.75 0.76 0.65
CA ALA A 178 6.75 -0.28 0.89
C ALA A 178 7.04 -0.48 2.38
N LEU A 179 7.27 0.61 3.13
CA LEU A 179 7.55 0.53 4.57
C LEU A 179 6.33 0.10 5.37
N SER A 180 5.14 0.64 5.06
CA SER A 180 3.90 0.30 5.77
C SER A 180 3.51 -1.16 5.58
N VAL A 181 3.59 -1.67 4.34
CA VAL A 181 3.33 -3.08 4.04
C VAL A 181 4.34 -3.99 4.74
N LYS A 182 5.62 -3.61 4.75
CA LYS A 182 6.65 -4.36 5.48
C LYS A 182 6.41 -4.37 6.97
N GLN A 183 6.10 -3.22 7.56
CA GLN A 183 5.82 -3.08 8.98
C GLN A 183 4.62 -3.93 9.42
N PHE A 184 3.56 -3.95 8.60
CA PHE A 184 2.36 -4.72 8.89
C PHE A 184 2.56 -6.22 8.68
N LYS A 185 3.08 -6.62 7.52
CA LYS A 185 3.08 -8.01 7.05
C LYS A 185 4.28 -8.83 7.52
N ASP A 186 5.48 -8.22 7.49
CA ASP A 186 6.75 -8.95 7.62
C ASP A 186 7.39 -8.82 9.02
N ASN A 187 6.65 -8.32 10.01
CA ASN A 187 7.13 -8.34 11.38
C ASN A 187 7.25 -9.79 11.90
N LYS A 188 7.98 -10.00 13.00
CA LYS A 188 8.33 -11.35 13.47
C LYS A 188 7.13 -12.21 13.87
N TYR A 189 6.03 -11.59 14.29
CA TYR A 189 4.79 -12.27 14.67
C TYR A 189 3.92 -12.50 13.44
N GLU A 190 3.53 -11.43 12.73
CA GLU A 190 2.56 -11.48 11.64
C GLU A 190 3.01 -12.31 10.44
N ARG A 191 4.30 -12.35 10.14
CA ARG A 191 4.85 -13.13 9.03
C ARG A 191 4.40 -14.60 9.03
N GLN A 192 4.13 -15.16 10.22
CA GLN A 192 3.69 -16.54 10.37
C GLN A 192 2.19 -16.71 10.11
N PHE A 193 1.39 -15.70 10.42
CA PHE A 193 -0.07 -15.75 10.40
C PHE A 193 -0.69 -15.03 9.21
N TYR A 194 0.02 -14.09 8.59
CA TYR A 194 -0.48 -13.24 7.52
C TYR A 194 -1.20 -13.97 6.39
N VAL A 195 -0.70 -15.16 5.99
CA VAL A 195 -1.31 -15.95 4.92
C VAL A 195 -2.73 -16.40 5.31
N TYR A 196 -2.92 -16.80 6.55
CA TYR A 196 -4.22 -17.23 7.08
C TYR A 196 -5.15 -16.05 7.29
N ASP A 197 -4.65 -14.95 7.84
CA ASP A 197 -5.43 -13.73 8.07
C ASP A 197 -5.89 -13.10 6.75
N LYS A 198 -5.01 -13.07 5.74
CA LYS A 198 -5.38 -12.65 4.39
C LYS A 198 -6.47 -13.55 3.78
N ALA A 199 -6.37 -14.87 3.96
CA ALA A 199 -7.36 -15.82 3.47
C ALA A 199 -8.72 -15.63 4.15
N MET A 200 -8.73 -15.46 5.48
CA MET A 200 -9.96 -15.18 6.23
C MET A 200 -10.60 -13.85 5.85
N SER A 201 -9.80 -12.79 5.73
CA SER A 201 -10.27 -11.46 5.33
C SER A 201 -10.89 -11.46 3.92
N LEU A 202 -10.21 -12.11 2.95
CA LEU A 202 -10.75 -12.28 1.60
C LEU A 202 -12.07 -13.04 1.60
N ALA A 203 -12.12 -14.15 2.35
CA ALA A 203 -13.33 -14.96 2.47
C ALA A 203 -14.47 -14.18 3.13
N LYS A 204 -14.17 -13.36 4.15
CA LYS A 204 -15.16 -12.49 4.79
C LYS A 204 -15.72 -11.48 3.81
N TYR A 205 -14.86 -10.78 3.06
CA TYR A 205 -15.30 -9.85 2.01
C TYR A 205 -16.23 -10.54 1.01
N LYS A 206 -15.84 -11.72 0.48
CA LYS A 206 -16.61 -12.45 -0.52
C LYS A 206 -17.96 -12.97 0.00
N LYS A 207 -18.01 -13.53 1.22
CA LYS A 207 -19.25 -14.12 1.77
C LYS A 207 -20.22 -13.12 2.38
N ASP A 208 -19.72 -11.98 2.95
CA ASP A 208 -20.53 -11.07 3.76
C ASP A 208 -20.88 -9.78 3.00
N TYR A 209 -19.98 -9.25 2.16
CA TYR A 209 -20.22 -8.00 1.42
C TYR A 209 -20.51 -8.23 -0.07
N TRP A 210 -19.55 -8.82 -0.77
CA TRP A 210 -19.66 -9.03 -2.20
C TRP A 210 -20.87 -9.91 -2.58
N TYR A 211 -21.10 -10.98 -1.84
CA TYR A 211 -22.24 -11.86 -2.06
C TYR A 211 -23.58 -11.12 -1.96
N ILE A 212 -23.75 -10.27 -0.93
CA ILE A 212 -25.00 -9.53 -0.71
C ILE A 212 -25.26 -8.56 -1.86
N GLU A 213 -24.25 -7.81 -2.28
CA GLU A 213 -24.38 -6.84 -3.36
C GLU A 213 -24.67 -7.50 -4.72
N VAL A 214 -23.94 -8.56 -5.06
CA VAL A 214 -24.15 -9.28 -6.33
C VAL A 214 -25.50 -9.96 -6.33
N LYS A 215 -25.92 -10.57 -5.21
CA LYS A 215 -27.24 -11.20 -5.06
C LYS A 215 -28.36 -10.16 -5.22
N GLY A 216 -28.26 -9.01 -4.55
CA GLY A 216 -29.23 -7.95 -4.67
C GLY A 216 -29.41 -7.46 -6.11
N ASN A 217 -28.30 -7.24 -6.81
CA ASN A 217 -28.34 -6.86 -8.23
C ASN A 217 -28.99 -7.95 -9.11
N LEU A 218 -28.71 -9.23 -8.88
CA LEU A 218 -29.33 -10.34 -9.62
C LEU A 218 -30.81 -10.45 -9.35
N GLU A 219 -31.26 -10.32 -8.09
CA GLU A 219 -32.68 -10.38 -7.70
C GLU A 219 -33.49 -9.22 -8.31
N GLU A 220 -32.90 -8.01 -8.36
CA GLU A 220 -33.54 -6.87 -9.02
C GLU A 220 -33.64 -7.06 -10.55
N ILE A 221 -32.57 -7.55 -11.20
CA ILE A 221 -32.58 -7.89 -12.63
C ILE A 221 -33.62 -8.97 -12.90
N GLN A 222 -33.74 -10.00 -12.05
CA GLN A 222 -34.73 -11.04 -12.18
C GLN A 222 -36.18 -10.50 -12.10
N THR A 223 -36.38 -9.57 -11.17
CA THR A 223 -37.69 -8.92 -11.00
C THR A 223 -38.05 -8.08 -12.22
N ASP A 224 -37.10 -7.31 -12.76
CA ASP A 224 -37.30 -6.53 -13.98
C ASP A 224 -37.63 -7.42 -15.19
N LEU A 225 -36.92 -8.53 -15.37
CA LEU A 225 -37.17 -9.49 -16.44
C LEU A 225 -38.56 -10.17 -16.32
N ASN A 226 -38.94 -10.60 -15.11
CA ASN A 226 -40.24 -11.25 -14.86
C ASN A 226 -41.43 -10.30 -15.10
N ASN A 227 -41.25 -9.01 -14.83
CA ASN A 227 -42.26 -7.99 -15.04
C ASN A 227 -42.26 -7.39 -16.46
N ASN A 228 -41.36 -7.84 -17.33
CA ASN A 228 -41.10 -7.23 -18.65
C ASN A 228 -40.81 -5.72 -18.56
N THR A 229 -40.18 -5.27 -17.47
CA THR A 229 -39.79 -3.89 -17.23
C THR A 229 -38.27 -3.77 -17.27
N ARG A 230 -37.76 -2.58 -17.59
CA ARG A 230 -36.31 -2.27 -17.44
C ARG A 230 -36.20 -1.01 -16.60
N SER A 231 -35.65 -1.15 -15.40
CA SER A 231 -35.31 -0.01 -14.56
C SER A 231 -34.19 0.82 -15.19
N LYS A 232 -34.05 2.10 -14.78
CA LYS A 232 -32.97 2.98 -15.28
C LYS A 232 -31.56 2.40 -15.09
N ASP A 233 -31.40 1.57 -14.06
CA ASP A 233 -30.11 1.00 -13.68
C ASP A 233 -29.92 -0.44 -14.16
N PHE A 234 -30.86 -1.01 -14.89
CA PHE A 234 -30.83 -2.40 -15.35
C PHE A 234 -29.51 -2.76 -16.06
N ASP A 235 -29.16 -1.99 -17.09
CA ASP A 235 -27.94 -2.25 -17.88
C ASP A 235 -26.64 -2.05 -17.05
N ASN A 236 -26.66 -1.12 -16.11
CA ASN A 236 -25.51 -0.88 -15.23
C ASN A 236 -25.33 -2.03 -14.23
N LYS A 237 -26.40 -2.50 -13.60
CA LYS A 237 -26.39 -3.66 -12.69
C LYS A 237 -25.92 -4.92 -13.41
N LEU A 238 -26.46 -5.16 -14.60
CA LEU A 238 -26.06 -6.31 -15.41
C LEU A 238 -24.59 -6.27 -15.78
N ARG A 239 -24.07 -5.09 -16.17
CA ARG A 239 -22.63 -4.89 -16.43
C ARG A 239 -21.77 -5.13 -15.20
N VAL A 240 -22.22 -4.68 -14.01
CA VAL A 240 -21.51 -4.93 -12.75
C VAL A 240 -21.44 -6.43 -12.48
N VAL A 241 -22.57 -7.13 -12.55
CA VAL A 241 -22.64 -8.58 -12.32
C VAL A 241 -21.77 -9.34 -13.32
N TYR A 242 -21.85 -9.01 -14.62
CA TYR A 242 -20.99 -9.57 -15.66
C TYR A 242 -19.51 -9.43 -15.33
N ASN A 243 -19.08 -8.21 -14.96
CA ASN A 243 -17.67 -7.93 -14.64
C ASN A 243 -17.20 -8.71 -13.40
N GLU A 244 -18.06 -8.86 -12.39
CA GLU A 244 -17.73 -9.60 -11.18
C GLU A 244 -17.59 -11.11 -11.47
N PHE A 245 -18.52 -11.73 -12.20
CA PHE A 245 -18.39 -13.14 -12.60
C PHE A 245 -17.19 -13.37 -13.53
N ARG A 246 -16.86 -12.41 -14.40
CA ARG A 246 -15.67 -12.46 -15.24
C ARG A 246 -14.38 -12.43 -14.42
N LYS A 247 -14.31 -11.56 -13.40
CA LYS A 247 -13.16 -11.51 -12.46
C LYS A 247 -13.03 -12.84 -11.72
N ASP A 248 -14.13 -13.41 -11.25
CA ASP A 248 -14.12 -14.66 -10.53
C ASP A 248 -13.77 -15.86 -11.43
N ALA A 249 -14.17 -15.85 -12.69
CA ALA A 249 -13.75 -16.85 -13.67
C ALA A 249 -12.22 -16.84 -13.88
N ILE A 250 -11.57 -15.68 -13.78
CA ILE A 250 -10.11 -15.53 -13.90
C ILE A 250 -9.43 -15.94 -12.60
N ASN A 251 -9.91 -15.43 -11.45
CA ASN A 251 -9.25 -15.60 -10.16
C ASN A 251 -9.53 -16.98 -9.53
N TYR A 252 -10.68 -17.56 -9.80
CA TYR A 252 -11.17 -18.83 -9.25
C TYR A 252 -11.76 -19.72 -10.35
N PRO A 253 -10.94 -20.30 -11.24
CA PRO A 253 -11.44 -21.09 -12.38
C PRO A 253 -12.38 -22.25 -11.98
N SER A 254 -12.18 -22.83 -10.78
CA SER A 254 -13.05 -23.88 -10.22
C SER A 254 -14.45 -23.40 -9.82
N LEU A 255 -14.61 -22.08 -9.63
CA LEU A 255 -15.86 -21.42 -9.28
C LEU A 255 -16.47 -20.68 -10.46
N LYS A 256 -15.93 -20.80 -11.66
CA LYS A 256 -16.43 -20.15 -12.86
C LYS A 256 -17.92 -20.46 -13.11
N PHE A 257 -18.69 -19.41 -13.38
CA PHE A 257 -20.04 -19.54 -13.94
C PHE A 257 -19.91 -19.60 -15.47
N ASP A 258 -20.13 -20.77 -16.08
CA ASP A 258 -19.86 -20.97 -17.52
C ASP A 258 -20.68 -20.05 -18.45
N LYS A 259 -21.86 -19.63 -18.00
CA LYS A 259 -22.77 -18.79 -18.77
C LYS A 259 -22.60 -17.28 -18.48
N TYR A 260 -21.52 -16.85 -17.83
CA TYR A 260 -21.36 -15.42 -17.51
C TYR A 260 -21.33 -14.51 -18.75
N GLU A 261 -20.90 -15.03 -19.91
CA GLU A 261 -20.87 -14.29 -21.17
C GLU A 261 -22.27 -13.95 -21.71
N LEU A 262 -23.31 -14.69 -21.26
CA LEU A 262 -24.71 -14.45 -21.60
C LEU A 262 -25.37 -13.36 -20.72
N LEU A 263 -24.67 -12.83 -19.73
CA LEU A 263 -25.15 -11.70 -18.90
C LEU A 263 -25.00 -10.36 -19.63
N THR A 264 -25.60 -10.27 -20.81
CA THR A 264 -25.66 -9.07 -21.65
C THR A 264 -27.14 -8.65 -21.85
N PRO A 265 -27.42 -7.36 -22.13
CA PRO A 265 -28.80 -6.89 -22.29
C PRO A 265 -29.62 -7.61 -23.39
N GLU A 266 -28.92 -8.20 -24.38
CA GLU A 266 -29.52 -8.89 -25.51
C GLU A 266 -29.81 -10.37 -25.26
N GLN A 267 -29.04 -11.00 -24.32
CA GLN A 267 -29.04 -12.46 -24.17
C GLN A 267 -29.53 -12.93 -22.79
N VAL A 268 -29.65 -12.01 -21.83
CA VAL A 268 -30.06 -12.37 -20.47
C VAL A 268 -31.51 -12.84 -20.42
N THR A 269 -31.72 -13.98 -19.76
CA THR A 269 -33.05 -14.55 -19.50
C THR A 269 -33.23 -14.83 -18.01
N PRO A 270 -34.50 -14.97 -17.52
CA PRO A 270 -34.76 -15.30 -16.11
C PRO A 270 -34.11 -16.61 -15.67
N GLU A 271 -33.98 -17.58 -16.59
CA GLU A 271 -33.34 -18.87 -16.32
C GLU A 271 -31.83 -18.70 -16.06
N ILE A 272 -31.14 -17.85 -16.87
CA ILE A 272 -29.71 -17.55 -16.69
C ILE A 272 -29.50 -16.88 -15.34
N ILE A 273 -30.36 -15.95 -14.94
CA ILE A 273 -30.26 -15.30 -13.63
C ILE A 273 -30.47 -16.30 -12.49
N THR A 274 -31.44 -17.22 -12.63
CA THR A 274 -31.64 -18.29 -11.63
C THR A 274 -30.42 -19.18 -11.48
N GLU A 275 -29.78 -19.56 -12.59
CA GLU A 275 -28.54 -20.35 -12.56
C GLU A 275 -27.38 -19.53 -11.95
N ALA A 276 -27.29 -18.24 -12.24
CA ALA A 276 -26.29 -17.35 -11.65
C ALA A 276 -26.48 -17.23 -10.13
N LEU A 277 -27.71 -17.09 -9.64
CA LEU A 277 -28.04 -17.11 -8.20
C LEU A 277 -27.64 -18.43 -7.53
N ALA A 278 -27.97 -19.56 -8.17
CA ALA A 278 -27.57 -20.87 -7.67
C ALA A 278 -26.04 -21.02 -7.60
N ARG A 279 -25.33 -20.51 -8.60
CA ARG A 279 -23.86 -20.52 -8.61
C ARG A 279 -23.27 -19.63 -7.52
N LEU A 280 -23.83 -18.47 -7.29
CA LEU A 280 -23.45 -17.54 -6.24
C LEU A 280 -23.52 -18.18 -4.84
N GLU A 281 -24.57 -19.00 -4.59
CA GLU A 281 -24.68 -19.77 -3.33
C GLU A 281 -23.59 -20.84 -3.18
N VAL A 282 -23.19 -21.49 -4.25
CA VAL A 282 -22.07 -22.45 -4.24
C VAL A 282 -20.76 -21.71 -3.90
N GLU A 283 -20.56 -20.55 -4.49
CA GLU A 283 -19.39 -19.71 -4.24
C GLU A 283 -19.33 -19.24 -2.78
N ARG A 284 -20.44 -18.79 -2.22
CA ARG A 284 -20.53 -18.43 -0.80
C ARG A 284 -20.14 -19.60 0.11
N LYS A 285 -20.67 -20.79 -0.14
CA LYS A 285 -20.31 -22.01 0.63
C LYS A 285 -18.83 -22.31 0.54
N TYR A 286 -18.25 -22.15 -0.64
CA TYR A 286 -16.80 -22.32 -0.82
C TYR A 286 -16.00 -21.35 0.06
N PHE A 287 -16.33 -20.04 0.06
CA PHE A 287 -15.61 -19.05 0.87
C PHE A 287 -15.83 -19.26 2.37
N VAL A 288 -16.99 -19.76 2.80
CA VAL A 288 -17.19 -20.19 4.20
C VAL A 288 -16.22 -21.33 4.57
N ALA A 289 -16.14 -22.36 3.74
CA ALA A 289 -15.23 -23.49 3.97
C ALA A 289 -13.76 -23.04 3.90
N TYR A 290 -13.41 -22.16 2.97
CA TYR A 290 -12.08 -21.58 2.83
C TYR A 290 -11.65 -20.80 4.07
N SER A 291 -12.54 -19.96 4.63
CA SER A 291 -12.32 -19.23 5.88
C SER A 291 -12.09 -20.19 7.06
N ASN A 292 -12.95 -21.20 7.21
CA ASN A 292 -12.83 -22.17 8.30
C ASN A 292 -11.53 -22.99 8.23
N ASN A 293 -11.12 -23.38 7.01
CA ASN A 293 -9.84 -24.08 6.82
C ASN A 293 -8.65 -23.20 7.20
N ALA A 294 -8.66 -21.92 6.77
CA ALA A 294 -7.61 -20.97 7.15
C ALA A 294 -7.55 -20.75 8.66
N LYS A 295 -8.72 -20.59 9.31
CA LYS A 295 -8.83 -20.46 10.77
C LYS A 295 -8.25 -21.69 11.49
N ASN A 296 -8.68 -22.88 11.11
CA ASN A 296 -8.20 -24.11 11.73
C ASN A 296 -6.67 -24.30 11.61
N LYS A 297 -6.10 -23.92 10.45
CA LYS A 297 -4.64 -23.95 10.25
C LYS A 297 -3.92 -22.91 11.12
N LYS A 298 -4.49 -21.70 11.26
CA LYS A 298 -3.96 -20.66 12.14
C LYS A 298 -3.98 -21.12 13.59
N ASP A 299 -5.11 -21.67 14.05
CA ASP A 299 -5.28 -22.15 15.42
C ASP A 299 -4.33 -23.32 15.75
N ALA A 300 -4.16 -24.25 14.80
CA ALA A 300 -3.19 -25.35 14.95
C ALA A 300 -1.74 -24.85 15.07
N LEU A 301 -1.38 -23.82 14.28
CA LEU A 301 -0.06 -23.20 14.37
C LEU A 301 0.12 -22.46 15.69
N LEU A 302 -0.90 -21.73 16.17
CA LEU A 302 -0.90 -21.06 17.46
C LEU A 302 -0.68 -22.05 18.59
N THR A 303 -1.44 -23.13 18.63
CA THR A 303 -1.31 -24.21 19.65
C THR A 303 0.10 -24.77 19.64
N LYS A 304 0.63 -25.10 18.47
CA LYS A 304 1.99 -25.63 18.34
C LYS A 304 3.05 -24.67 18.89
N LEU A 305 2.94 -23.38 18.62
CA LEU A 305 3.88 -22.36 19.10
C LEU A 305 3.78 -22.19 20.63
N GLN A 306 2.56 -22.23 21.18
CA GLN A 306 2.32 -22.15 22.61
C GLN A 306 2.88 -23.38 23.35
N GLU A 307 2.70 -24.58 22.81
CA GLU A 307 3.23 -25.82 23.38
C GLU A 307 4.76 -25.87 23.33
N THR A 308 5.39 -25.29 22.31
CA THR A 308 6.86 -25.30 22.17
C THR A 308 7.54 -24.39 23.18
N ASP A 309 7.12 -23.14 23.31
CA ASP A 309 7.60 -22.18 24.32
C ASP A 309 6.58 -21.05 24.52
N ASN A 310 5.70 -21.24 25.50
CA ASN A 310 4.64 -20.29 25.78
C ASN A 310 5.17 -18.91 26.20
N LYS A 311 6.27 -18.84 26.96
CA LYS A 311 6.85 -17.56 27.39
C LYS A 311 7.39 -16.75 26.22
N ALA A 312 8.16 -17.40 25.32
CA ALA A 312 8.69 -16.74 24.14
C ALA A 312 7.58 -16.33 23.17
N PHE A 313 6.54 -17.17 23.03
CA PHE A 313 5.37 -16.87 22.21
C PHE A 313 4.60 -15.66 22.74
N LEU A 314 4.27 -15.60 24.02
CA LEU A 314 3.58 -14.46 24.63
C LEU A 314 4.38 -13.16 24.47
N LYS A 315 5.68 -13.21 24.72
CA LYS A 315 6.56 -12.07 24.50
C LYS A 315 6.58 -11.62 23.04
N LEU A 316 6.65 -12.56 22.09
CA LEU A 316 6.64 -12.27 20.66
C LEU A 316 5.30 -11.62 20.24
N ARG A 317 4.17 -12.14 20.76
CA ARG A 317 2.85 -11.55 20.54
C ARG A 317 2.75 -10.14 21.10
N ASP A 318 3.15 -9.93 22.35
CA ASP A 318 3.06 -8.63 22.99
C ASP A 318 3.99 -7.58 22.38
N ASP A 319 5.13 -8.01 21.82
CA ASP A 319 6.10 -7.11 21.15
C ASP A 319 5.69 -6.75 19.71
N TYR A 320 4.97 -7.61 18.96
CA TYR A 320 4.81 -7.47 17.51
C TYR A 320 3.41 -7.71 16.93
N ALA A 321 2.43 -8.25 17.71
CA ALA A 321 1.11 -8.54 17.15
C ALA A 321 0.39 -7.25 16.75
N ASN A 322 -0.17 -7.24 15.55
CA ASN A 322 -1.12 -6.24 15.11
C ASN A 322 -2.55 -6.69 15.50
N GLU A 323 -3.52 -5.80 15.43
CA GLU A 323 -4.91 -6.23 15.36
C GLU A 323 -5.11 -7.15 14.15
N SER A 324 -6.02 -8.11 14.27
CA SER A 324 -6.37 -8.96 13.13
C SER A 324 -6.88 -8.08 11.99
N LEU A 325 -6.64 -8.49 10.73
CA LEU A 325 -7.21 -7.79 9.57
C LEU A 325 -8.74 -7.69 9.65
N GLU A 326 -9.37 -8.64 10.31
CA GLU A 326 -10.81 -8.66 10.55
C GLU A 326 -11.25 -7.57 11.53
N GLU A 327 -10.55 -7.42 12.66
CA GLU A 327 -10.79 -6.35 13.64
C GLU A 327 -10.50 -4.97 13.04
N PHE A 328 -9.43 -4.86 12.25
CA PHE A 328 -9.09 -3.62 11.54
C PHE A 328 -10.21 -3.16 10.61
N VAL A 329 -10.76 -4.06 9.78
CA VAL A 329 -11.85 -3.73 8.85
C VAL A 329 -13.14 -3.41 9.61
N THR A 330 -13.43 -4.13 10.69
CA THR A 330 -14.64 -3.91 11.52
C THR A 330 -14.58 -2.56 12.22
N ASN A 331 -13.45 -2.25 12.87
CA ASN A 331 -13.26 -0.98 13.58
C ASN A 331 -13.28 0.22 12.62
N LYS A 332 -12.73 0.08 11.41
CA LYS A 332 -12.80 1.12 10.38
C LYS A 332 -14.24 1.41 9.95
N ASN A 333 -15.05 0.37 9.78
CA ASN A 333 -16.46 0.52 9.39
C ASN A 333 -17.32 1.11 10.51
N GLU A 334 -16.98 0.90 11.77
CA GLU A 334 -17.66 1.52 12.92
C GLU A 334 -17.31 2.99 13.06
N THR A 335 -16.06 3.38 12.83
CA THR A 335 -15.61 4.78 12.87
C THR A 335 -16.10 5.62 11.68
N GLU A 336 -16.41 5.02 10.55
CA GLU A 336 -16.98 5.74 9.39
C GLU A 336 -18.51 5.91 9.48
N LYS A 337 -19.18 5.28 10.47
CA LYS A 337 -20.62 5.44 10.74
C LYS A 337 -20.96 6.57 11.75
N ILE A 338 -19.97 7.21 12.35
CA ILE A 338 -20.09 8.39 13.21
C ILE A 338 -19.68 9.64 12.43
#